data_904d29a07d1c4b14d7aa93c837e7afb3
#
_entry.id   904d29a07d1c4b14d7aa93c837e7afb3
#
_cell.length_a   1.000
_cell.length_b   1.000
_cell.length_c   1.000
_cell.angle_alpha   90.00
_cell.angle_beta   90.00
_cell.angle_gamma   90.00
#
_symmetry.space_group_name_H-M   'P 1'
#
loop_
_entity.id
_entity.type
_entity.pdbx_description
1 polymer ?
#
loop_
_entity_poly.entity_id
_entity_poly.type
_entity_poly.pdbx_seq_one_letter_code
_entity_poly.pdbx_strand_id
1 'polypeptide(L)'
;QHTDVALPHYKPEVWTFPRGALCTIDRSWLWPIGPYLFHGIAETHVSHHISSKIPHYNAWEATEALKVKLGEHYKYCDENVFVSLWKNSRACKFIDENDKVAFYRNVHGVPSAVVANGSKDDNSDSGVNLSD
;
A
#
# COMPACT_ATOMS: atom_id res chain seq x y z
N GLN A 1 -3.25 4.10 6.67
CA GLN A 1 -2.12 3.45 5.98
C GLN A 1 -2.58 2.26 5.10
N HIS A 2 -3.69 1.59 5.47
CA HIS A 2 -4.20 0.38 4.80
C HIS A 2 -5.31 0.64 3.78
N THR A 3 -5.73 1.87 3.60
CA THR A 3 -6.77 2.24 2.64
C THR A 3 -6.19 3.22 1.65
N ASP A 4 -5.96 2.75 0.44
CA ASP A 4 -5.46 3.53 -0.67
C ASP A 4 -5.88 2.89 -2.00
N VAL A 5 -6.02 3.72 -3.01
CA VAL A 5 -6.37 3.28 -4.38
C VAL A 5 -5.33 2.36 -5.00
N ALA A 6 -4.09 2.45 -4.55
CA ALA A 6 -2.96 1.68 -5.06
C ALA A 6 -2.74 0.34 -4.34
N LEU A 7 -3.52 0.05 -3.28
CA LEU A 7 -3.32 -1.15 -2.47
C LEU A 7 -4.24 -2.29 -2.90
N PRO A 8 -3.69 -3.46 -3.25
CA PRO A 8 -4.46 -4.65 -3.54
C PRO A 8 -5.00 -5.31 -2.27
N HIS A 9 -6.06 -6.08 -2.43
CA HIS A 9 -6.63 -6.95 -1.40
C HIS A 9 -6.58 -8.39 -1.89
N TYR A 10 -6.03 -9.27 -1.09
CA TYR A 10 -5.84 -10.68 -1.44
C TYR A 10 -6.84 -11.57 -0.72
N LYS A 11 -7.49 -12.49 -1.47
CA LYS A 11 -8.28 -13.55 -0.86
C LYS A 11 -7.39 -14.55 -0.13
N PRO A 12 -7.94 -15.32 0.85
CA PRO A 12 -7.17 -16.30 1.63
C PRO A 12 -6.36 -17.28 0.76
N GLU A 13 -6.90 -17.69 -0.39
CA GLU A 13 -6.28 -18.66 -1.29
C GLU A 13 -4.98 -18.17 -1.94
N VAL A 14 -4.83 -16.85 -2.07
CA VAL A 14 -3.65 -16.22 -2.70
C VAL A 14 -2.89 -15.33 -1.74
N TRP A 15 -3.35 -15.24 -0.49
CA TRP A 15 -2.68 -14.45 0.53
C TRP A 15 -1.38 -15.12 0.98
N THR A 16 -0.33 -14.32 1.12
CA THR A 16 0.93 -14.72 1.75
C THR A 16 1.38 -13.63 2.70
N PHE A 17 2.24 -13.96 3.67
CA PHE A 17 2.73 -12.95 4.60
C PHE A 17 3.36 -11.72 3.88
N PRO A 18 4.27 -11.87 2.89
CA PRO A 18 4.80 -10.71 2.17
C PRO A 18 3.73 -9.88 1.47
N ARG A 19 2.75 -10.54 0.82
CA ARG A 19 1.64 -9.83 0.17
C ARG A 19 0.82 -9.04 1.19
N GLY A 20 0.46 -9.65 2.31
CA GLY A 20 -0.28 -8.97 3.38
C GLY A 20 0.51 -7.83 4.02
N ALA A 21 1.80 -8.04 4.29
CA ALA A 21 2.68 -7.01 4.87
C ALA A 21 2.85 -5.80 3.93
N LEU A 22 2.90 -6.03 2.61
CA LEU A 22 3.04 -4.98 1.60
C LEU A 22 1.71 -4.34 1.18
N CYS A 23 0.56 -4.79 1.72
CA CYS A 23 -0.72 -4.11 1.55
C CYS A 23 -0.83 -2.90 2.48
N THR A 24 0.19 -2.07 2.45
CA THR A 24 0.25 -0.82 3.20
C THR A 24 1.11 0.19 2.47
N ILE A 25 1.03 1.44 2.87
CA ILE A 25 1.68 2.55 2.21
C ILE A 25 2.28 3.48 3.26
N ASP A 26 3.50 3.93 3.03
CA ASP A 26 4.10 5.00 3.82
C ASP A 26 3.56 6.35 3.38
N ARG A 27 3.30 7.24 4.33
CA ARG A 27 2.75 8.57 4.06
C ARG A 27 3.54 9.64 4.81
N SER A 28 3.83 10.74 4.12
CA SER A 28 4.29 11.95 4.77
C SER A 28 3.12 12.60 5.51
N TRP A 29 3.11 12.47 6.84
CA TRP A 29 2.01 12.97 7.66
C TRP A 29 2.42 14.17 8.49
N LEU A 30 1.76 15.31 8.28
CA LEU A 30 1.98 16.57 9.01
C LEU A 30 3.46 17.00 9.07
N TRP A 31 4.19 16.85 7.96
CA TRP A 31 5.60 17.26 7.92
C TRP A 31 5.77 18.76 8.24
N PRO A 32 6.77 19.14 9.05
CA PRO A 32 7.79 18.30 9.71
C PRO A 32 7.43 17.81 11.12
N ILE A 33 6.27 18.14 11.65
CA ILE A 33 5.87 17.90 13.03
C ILE A 33 5.45 16.45 13.27
N GLY A 34 4.80 15.84 12.27
CA GLY A 34 4.26 14.47 12.36
C GLY A 34 5.28 13.43 12.75
N PRO A 35 6.44 13.34 12.06
CA PRO A 35 7.50 12.39 12.41
C PRO A 35 7.99 12.52 13.84
N TYR A 36 8.05 13.73 14.36
CA TYR A 36 8.46 13.97 15.74
C TYR A 36 7.40 13.51 16.76
N LEU A 37 6.13 13.84 16.53
CA LEU A 37 5.04 13.50 17.43
C LEU A 37 4.69 12.00 17.43
N PHE A 38 4.81 11.36 16.28
CA PHE A 38 4.39 9.96 16.08
C PHE A 38 5.56 9.02 15.80
N HIS A 39 6.78 9.44 16.15
CA HIS A 39 8.00 8.64 15.99
C HIS A 39 8.21 8.09 14.57
N GLY A 40 7.70 8.80 13.55
CA GLY A 40 7.84 8.41 12.14
C GLY A 40 7.03 7.19 11.74
N ILE A 41 6.05 6.74 12.52
CA ILE A 41 5.28 5.52 12.21
C ILE A 41 4.49 5.63 10.89
N ALA A 42 4.09 6.81 10.47
CA ALA A 42 3.39 7.00 9.22
C ALA A 42 4.32 6.91 8.01
N GLU A 43 5.55 7.38 8.16
CA GLU A 43 6.59 7.44 7.13
C GLU A 43 7.38 6.12 7.01
N THR A 44 7.26 5.24 8.01
CA THR A 44 8.01 3.96 8.08
C THR A 44 7.07 2.76 8.32
N HIS A 45 5.83 2.88 7.92
CA HIS A 45 4.78 1.91 8.22
C HIS A 45 4.97 0.58 7.49
N VAL A 46 5.49 0.62 6.27
CA VAL A 46 5.84 -0.58 5.51
C VAL A 46 6.89 -1.40 6.24
N SER A 47 7.93 -0.77 6.78
CA SER A 47 8.96 -1.47 7.55
C SER A 47 8.42 -2.08 8.84
N HIS A 48 7.48 -1.39 9.50
CA HIS A 48 6.78 -1.91 10.67
C HIS A 48 5.95 -3.17 10.34
N HIS A 49 5.32 -3.24 9.16
CA HIS A 49 4.58 -4.42 8.71
C HIS A 49 5.48 -5.60 8.34
N ILE A 50 6.66 -5.34 7.82
CA ILE A 50 7.65 -6.40 7.55
C ILE A 50 8.19 -6.97 8.86
N SER A 51 8.50 -6.12 9.83
CA SER A 51 8.93 -6.56 11.15
C SER A 51 8.59 -5.53 12.23
N SER A 52 7.56 -5.83 13.02
CA SER A 52 7.15 -5.03 14.17
C SER A 52 8.20 -4.99 15.31
N LYS A 53 9.27 -5.78 15.19
CA LYS A 53 10.39 -5.80 16.15
C LYS A 53 11.41 -4.69 15.89
N ILE A 54 11.35 -4.02 14.75
CA ILE A 54 12.23 -2.89 14.43
C ILE A 54 11.84 -1.70 15.32
N PRO A 55 12.73 -1.21 16.18
CA PRO A 55 12.44 -0.05 17.00
C PRO A 55 12.36 1.21 16.11
N HIS A 56 11.54 2.18 16.51
CA HIS A 56 11.25 3.38 15.70
C HIS A 56 12.49 4.14 15.25
N TYR A 57 13.55 4.18 16.06
CA TYR A 57 14.80 4.88 15.73
C TYR A 57 15.62 4.17 14.62
N ASN A 58 15.39 2.87 14.36
CA ASN A 58 15.97 2.13 13.24
C ASN A 58 15.00 1.98 12.05
N ALA A 59 13.74 2.40 12.20
CA ALA A 59 12.72 2.21 11.18
C ALA A 59 13.02 2.98 9.90
N TRP A 60 13.66 4.14 10.00
CA TRP A 60 14.07 4.93 8.84
C TRP A 60 15.14 4.22 7.99
N GLU A 61 16.16 3.67 8.62
CA GLU A 61 17.20 2.90 7.93
C GLU A 61 16.60 1.66 7.26
N ALA A 62 15.73 0.94 7.97
CA ALA A 62 15.01 -0.21 7.41
C ALA A 62 14.14 0.19 6.22
N THR A 63 13.47 1.34 6.28
CA THR A 63 12.64 1.88 5.20
C THR A 63 13.48 2.17 3.95
N GLU A 64 14.64 2.80 4.08
CA GLU A 64 15.52 3.06 2.93
C GLU A 64 16.04 1.75 2.31
N ALA A 65 16.38 0.75 3.13
CA ALA A 65 16.76 -0.56 2.62
C ALA A 65 15.60 -1.26 1.88
N LEU A 66 14.37 -1.11 2.37
CA LEU A 66 13.18 -1.65 1.71
C LEU A 66 12.87 -0.94 0.39
N LYS A 67 13.01 0.38 0.31
CA LYS A 67 12.87 1.14 -0.95
C LYS A 67 13.81 0.60 -2.03
N VAL A 68 15.08 0.40 -1.67
CA VAL A 68 16.07 -0.16 -2.61
C VAL A 68 15.69 -1.59 -3.03
N LYS A 69 15.26 -2.42 -2.09
CA LYS A 69 14.95 -3.84 -2.35
C LYS A 69 13.67 -4.03 -3.15
N LEU A 70 12.64 -3.25 -2.84
CA LEU A 70 11.30 -3.39 -3.45
C LEU A 70 11.14 -2.56 -4.73
N GLY A 71 11.93 -1.51 -4.90
CA GLY A 71 11.84 -0.65 -6.08
C GLY A 71 10.40 -0.15 -6.31
N GLU A 72 9.84 -0.42 -7.47
CA GLU A 72 8.48 -0.01 -7.87
C GLU A 72 7.36 -0.63 -7.02
N HIS A 73 7.64 -1.73 -6.33
CA HIS A 73 6.67 -2.37 -5.43
C HIS A 73 6.55 -1.65 -4.09
N TYR A 74 7.49 -0.76 -3.77
CA TYR A 74 7.38 0.07 -2.57
C TYR A 74 6.37 1.19 -2.78
N LYS A 75 5.37 1.27 -1.89
CA LYS A 75 4.31 2.29 -1.99
C LYS A 75 4.55 3.41 -1.00
N TYR A 76 4.54 4.63 -1.52
CA TYR A 76 4.72 5.87 -0.78
C TYR A 76 3.79 6.96 -1.30
N CYS A 77 3.25 7.78 -0.42
CA CYS A 77 2.40 8.92 -0.76
C CYS A 77 2.83 10.15 0.04
N ASP A 78 3.24 11.20 -0.66
CA ASP A 78 3.62 12.50 -0.10
C ASP A 78 2.50 13.55 -0.20
N GLU A 79 1.33 13.15 -0.70
CA GLU A 79 0.19 14.03 -0.82
C GLU A 79 -0.29 14.51 0.56
N ASN A 80 -0.77 15.76 0.61
CA ASN A 80 -1.34 16.31 1.82
C ASN A 80 -2.41 15.35 2.40
N VAL A 81 -2.31 15.08 3.70
CA VAL A 81 -3.13 14.07 4.39
C VAL A 81 -4.64 14.32 4.24
N PHE A 82 -5.09 15.57 4.25
CA PHE A 82 -6.51 15.91 4.11
C PHE A 82 -7.00 15.71 2.68
N VAL A 83 -6.16 16.01 1.69
CA VAL A 83 -6.46 15.75 0.27
C VAL A 83 -6.50 14.25 0.02
N SER A 84 -5.52 13.51 0.49
CA SER A 84 -5.47 12.06 0.40
C SER A 84 -6.67 11.39 1.09
N LEU A 85 -7.04 11.85 2.28
CA LEU A 85 -8.23 11.36 3.00
C LEU A 85 -9.51 11.61 2.19
N TRP A 86 -9.66 12.79 1.63
CA TRP A 86 -10.81 13.13 0.78
C TRP A 86 -10.89 12.24 -0.45
N LYS A 87 -9.80 12.09 -1.20
CA LYS A 87 -9.73 11.23 -2.39
C LYS A 87 -10.05 9.78 -2.04
N ASN A 88 -9.37 9.21 -1.05
CA ASN A 88 -9.56 7.81 -0.65
C ASN A 88 -10.98 7.55 -0.12
N SER A 89 -11.56 8.52 0.63
CA SER A 89 -12.94 8.39 1.10
C SER A 89 -13.97 8.32 -0.03
N ARG A 90 -13.66 8.84 -1.21
CA ARG A 90 -14.53 8.81 -2.39
C ARG A 90 -14.25 7.61 -3.30
N ALA A 91 -13.00 7.23 -3.44
CA ALA A 91 -12.56 6.17 -4.34
C ALA A 91 -12.65 4.77 -3.72
N CYS A 92 -12.36 4.64 -2.42
CA CYS A 92 -12.31 3.36 -1.72
C CYS A 92 -13.63 3.08 -1.00
N LYS A 93 -14.66 2.60 -1.71
CA LYS A 93 -15.99 2.33 -1.14
C LYS A 93 -16.25 0.87 -0.87
N PHE A 94 -15.93 0.00 -1.80
CA PHE A 94 -16.12 -1.44 -1.66
C PHE A 94 -15.10 -2.22 -2.50
N ILE A 95 -15.01 -3.51 -2.23
CA ILE A 95 -14.11 -4.46 -2.90
C ILE A 95 -15.00 -5.50 -3.56
N ASP A 96 -14.67 -5.91 -4.79
CA ASP A 96 -15.36 -6.99 -5.47
C ASP A 96 -14.92 -8.33 -4.89
N GLU A 97 -15.87 -9.14 -4.42
CA GLU A 97 -15.59 -10.43 -3.83
C GLU A 97 -15.28 -11.53 -4.85
N ASN A 98 -15.47 -11.27 -6.15
CA ASN A 98 -15.25 -12.28 -7.18
C ASN A 98 -13.79 -12.45 -7.57
N ASP A 99 -12.98 -11.39 -7.40
CA ASP A 99 -11.58 -11.41 -7.79
C ASP A 99 -10.67 -11.98 -6.68
N LYS A 100 -9.68 -12.81 -7.05
CA LYS A 100 -8.66 -13.32 -6.11
C LYS A 100 -7.76 -12.20 -5.58
N VAL A 101 -7.48 -11.20 -6.43
CA VAL A 101 -6.77 -9.97 -6.12
C VAL A 101 -7.67 -8.82 -6.54
N ALA A 102 -8.16 -8.04 -5.59
CA ALA A 102 -9.11 -6.98 -5.84
C ALA A 102 -8.56 -5.62 -5.40
N PHE A 103 -8.99 -4.57 -6.08
CA PHE A 103 -8.77 -3.18 -5.71
C PHE A 103 -10.06 -2.53 -5.28
N TYR A 104 -9.96 -1.46 -4.52
CA TYR A 104 -11.13 -0.67 -4.17
C TYR A 104 -11.87 -0.16 -5.41
N ARG A 105 -13.19 -0.11 -5.30
CA ARG A 105 -14.09 0.48 -6.29
C ARG A 105 -14.79 1.70 -5.69
N ASN A 106 -15.06 2.68 -6.54
CA ASN A 106 -15.85 3.85 -6.18
C ASN A 106 -17.36 3.53 -6.14
N VAL A 107 -18.19 4.53 -5.82
CA VAL A 107 -19.66 4.39 -5.77
C VAL A 107 -20.29 3.94 -7.10
N HIS A 108 -19.61 4.10 -8.21
CA HIS A 108 -20.07 3.71 -9.55
C HIS A 108 -19.54 2.32 -9.96
N GLY A 109 -18.87 1.61 -9.07
CA GLY A 109 -18.31 0.29 -9.35
C GLY A 109 -17.03 0.30 -10.18
N VAL A 110 -16.44 1.48 -10.45
CA VAL A 110 -15.20 1.60 -11.21
C VAL A 110 -14.02 1.27 -10.30
N PRO A 111 -13.16 0.30 -10.65
CA PRO A 111 -11.99 -0.04 -9.86
C PRO A 111 -10.94 1.06 -9.93
N SER A 112 -10.22 1.27 -8.86
CA SER A 112 -9.11 2.25 -8.78
C SER A 112 -7.84 1.78 -9.50
N ALA A 113 -7.67 0.46 -9.62
CA ALA A 113 -6.61 -0.17 -10.40
C ALA A 113 -7.09 -1.52 -10.93
N VAL A 114 -6.45 -2.02 -11.96
CA VAL A 114 -6.75 -3.33 -12.57
C VAL A 114 -5.49 -4.17 -12.50
N VAL A 115 -5.65 -5.45 -12.14
CA VAL A 115 -4.54 -6.41 -12.24
C VAL A 115 -4.21 -6.57 -13.72
N ALA A 116 -2.97 -6.29 -14.11
CA ALA A 116 -2.52 -6.58 -15.46
C ALA A 116 -2.67 -8.09 -15.70
N ASN A 117 -3.48 -8.49 -16.67
CA ASN A 117 -3.61 -9.89 -17.08
C ASN A 117 -2.27 -10.34 -17.68
N GLY A 118 -1.36 -10.78 -16.81
CA GLY A 118 -0.24 -11.60 -17.24
C GLY A 118 -0.79 -12.91 -17.80
N SER A 119 -0.30 -13.29 -18.96
CA SER A 119 -0.52 -14.60 -19.58
C SER A 119 -0.46 -15.69 -18.51
N LYS A 120 -1.29 -16.70 -18.70
CA LYS A 120 -1.46 -17.92 -17.88
C LYS A 120 -0.15 -18.66 -17.58
N ASP A 121 0.71 -18.12 -16.76
CA ASP A 121 1.85 -18.83 -16.20
C ASP A 121 1.88 -18.55 -14.70
N ASP A 122 1.42 -19.53 -13.95
CA ASP A 122 1.44 -19.64 -12.51
C ASP A 122 2.88 -19.54 -12.00
N ASN A 123 3.41 -18.37 -11.71
CA ASN A 123 4.50 -18.15 -10.75
C ASN A 123 5.27 -16.83 -10.91
N SER A 124 4.80 -15.85 -11.63
CA SER A 124 5.47 -14.55 -11.65
C SER A 124 4.61 -13.51 -10.90
N ASP A 125 5.24 -12.84 -9.97
CA ASP A 125 4.76 -11.67 -9.28
C ASP A 125 4.58 -10.53 -10.31
N SER A 126 3.43 -10.54 -11.00
CA SER A 126 3.15 -9.61 -12.08
C SER A 126 2.77 -8.26 -11.51
N GLY A 127 3.58 -7.26 -11.85
CA GLY A 127 3.39 -5.87 -11.46
C GLY A 127 2.00 -5.33 -11.78
N VAL A 128 1.54 -4.46 -10.93
CA VAL A 128 0.27 -3.74 -11.04
C VAL A 128 0.47 -2.50 -11.89
N ASN A 129 -0.23 -2.40 -13.01
CA ASN A 129 -0.30 -1.15 -13.78
C ASN A 129 -1.38 -0.24 -13.17
N LEU A 130 -0.97 0.93 -12.73
CA LEU A 130 -1.86 2.03 -12.34
C LEU A 130 -2.21 2.80 -13.61
N SER A 131 -3.49 2.86 -13.96
CA SER A 131 -3.95 3.77 -15.01
C SER A 131 -4.05 5.19 -14.44
N ASP A 132 -3.41 6.13 -15.10
CA ASP A 132 -3.52 7.57 -14.84
C ASP A 132 -4.95 8.09 -15.00
#